data_2de341aea3bdddcc0ced6ace90de6bde
#
_entry.id   2de341aea3bdddcc0ced6ace90de6bde
#
_cell.length_a   1.000
_cell.length_b   1.000
_cell.length_c   1.000
_cell.angle_alpha   90.00
_cell.angle_beta   90.00
_cell.angle_gamma   90.00
#
_symmetry.space_group_name_H-M   'P 1'
#
loop_
_entity.id
_entity.type
_entity.pdbx_description
1 polymer ?
#
loop_
_entity_poly.entity_id
_entity_poly.type
_entity_poly.pdbx_seq_one_letter_code
_entity_poly.pdbx_strand_id
1 'polypeptide(L)'
;GTESPAYSQIARVYAAKGAKVRLLKIGENGILSDELAATDANVLHVTPYRSYPTLATATATKKAEYLRFARERNGYVVEDDYLSEFSPYMKPTETLFGTEAEGNGEGRVIYVNTFSKTLSPALRIGYMLLPPALAQAYEKKLGFYSCPVPAPEQYVLAELLSNGSFERHLNRLRRKLKNS
;
A
#
# COMPACT_ATOMS: atom_id res chain seq x y z
N GLY A 1 -11.68 5.73 6.09
CA GLY A 1 -10.75 6.80 6.52
C GLY A 1 -9.57 6.93 5.56
N THR A 2 -9.24 8.14 5.16
CA THR A 2 -8.05 8.44 4.35
C THR A 2 -7.25 9.54 5.03
N GLU A 3 -5.94 9.53 4.86
CA GLU A 3 -5.03 10.56 5.35
C GLU A 3 -5.40 11.96 4.82
N SER A 4 -5.17 13.00 5.62
CA SER A 4 -5.36 14.42 5.24
C SER A 4 -4.29 15.30 5.90
N PRO A 5 -3.47 16.04 5.10
CA PRO A 5 -3.45 16.06 3.63
C PRO A 5 -2.90 14.77 3.03
N ALA A 6 -3.38 14.39 1.83
CA ALA A 6 -2.91 13.26 1.05
C ALA A 6 -3.16 13.49 -0.44
N TYR A 7 -2.82 12.51 -1.27
CA TYR A 7 -3.14 12.53 -2.69
C TYR A 7 -4.65 12.50 -2.90
N SER A 8 -5.22 13.64 -3.30
CA SER A 8 -6.68 13.87 -3.32
C SER A 8 -7.50 12.87 -4.15
N GLN A 9 -6.87 12.22 -5.14
CA GLN A 9 -7.56 11.24 -5.98
C GLN A 9 -8.04 10.01 -5.20
N ILE A 10 -7.34 9.62 -4.13
CA ILE A 10 -7.73 8.48 -3.29
C ILE A 10 -9.14 8.69 -2.74
N ALA A 11 -9.36 9.80 -2.04
CA ALA A 11 -10.67 10.13 -1.48
C ALA A 11 -11.75 10.24 -2.56
N ARG A 12 -11.42 10.83 -3.72
CA ARG A 12 -12.34 10.98 -4.85
C ARG A 12 -12.76 9.65 -5.46
N VAL A 13 -11.83 8.69 -5.60
CA VAL A 13 -12.15 7.35 -6.11
C VAL A 13 -13.10 6.61 -5.18
N TYR A 14 -12.86 6.66 -3.87
CA TYR A 14 -13.77 6.05 -2.88
C TYR A 14 -15.15 6.70 -2.92
N ALA A 15 -15.22 8.02 -2.94
CA ALA A 15 -16.50 8.75 -3.03
C ALA A 15 -17.27 8.44 -4.32
N ALA A 16 -16.57 8.38 -5.46
CA ALA A 16 -17.18 8.03 -6.75
C ALA A 16 -17.76 6.60 -6.78
N LYS A 17 -17.28 5.71 -5.91
CA LYS A 17 -17.82 4.35 -5.71
C LYS A 17 -18.89 4.27 -4.61
N GLY A 18 -19.35 5.42 -4.11
CA GLY A 18 -20.40 5.49 -3.10
C GLY A 18 -19.93 5.26 -1.67
N ALA A 19 -18.62 5.21 -1.42
CA ALA A 19 -18.11 5.08 -0.08
C ALA A 19 -18.22 6.41 0.70
N LYS A 20 -18.57 6.32 1.98
CA LYS A 20 -18.56 7.45 2.90
C LYS A 20 -17.11 7.72 3.34
N VAL A 21 -16.52 8.81 2.86
CA VAL A 21 -15.13 9.13 3.12
C VAL A 21 -14.98 10.01 4.36
N ARG A 22 -14.02 9.64 5.25
CA ARG A 22 -13.56 10.46 6.38
C ARG A 22 -12.11 10.87 6.13
N LEU A 23 -11.85 12.17 6.15
CA LEU A 23 -10.50 12.74 6.08
C LEU A 23 -9.93 12.80 7.50
N LEU A 24 -8.87 12.04 7.76
CA LEU A 24 -8.23 11.91 9.06
C LEU A 24 -6.91 12.68 9.06
N LYS A 25 -6.71 13.58 10.00
CA LYS A 25 -5.50 14.40 10.10
C LYS A 25 -4.28 13.52 10.35
N ILE A 26 -3.18 13.86 9.67
CA ILE A 26 -1.89 13.21 9.88
C ILE A 26 -0.90 14.13 10.57
N GLY A 27 -0.07 13.54 11.43
CA GLY A 27 1.12 14.14 12.01
C GLY A 27 2.38 13.57 11.37
N GLU A 28 3.53 13.75 12.02
CA GLU A 28 4.83 13.28 11.54
C GLU A 28 4.92 11.75 11.37
N ASN A 29 4.16 11.01 12.18
CA ASN A 29 4.19 9.54 12.24
C ASN A 29 2.94 8.87 11.63
N GLY A 30 2.17 9.58 10.82
CA GLY A 30 0.92 9.08 10.22
C GLY A 30 -0.32 9.66 10.88
N ILE A 31 -1.48 9.00 10.74
CA ILE A 31 -2.77 9.49 11.25
C ILE A 31 -2.70 9.68 12.77
N LEU A 32 -3.21 10.82 13.26
CA LEU A 32 -3.27 11.11 14.69
C LEU A 32 -4.13 10.06 15.41
N SER A 33 -3.70 9.64 16.60
CA SER A 33 -4.40 8.58 17.35
C SER A 33 -5.81 9.01 17.77
N ASP A 34 -6.02 10.31 18.07
CA ASP A 34 -7.33 10.86 18.39
C ASP A 34 -8.29 10.79 17.19
N GLU A 35 -7.78 11.01 15.97
CA GLU A 35 -8.57 10.88 14.74
C GLU A 35 -8.97 9.41 14.50
N LEU A 36 -8.04 8.46 14.77
CA LEU A 36 -8.33 7.03 14.69
C LEU A 36 -9.37 6.57 15.72
N ALA A 37 -9.30 7.12 16.94
CA ALA A 37 -10.25 6.80 18.00
C ALA A 37 -11.65 7.35 17.70
N ALA A 38 -11.72 8.58 17.17
CA ALA A 38 -12.98 9.31 16.95
C ALA A 38 -13.72 8.89 15.65
N THR A 39 -13.04 8.30 14.67
CA THR A 39 -13.67 7.98 13.37
C THR A 39 -14.63 6.79 13.46
N ASP A 40 -15.71 6.85 12.67
CA ASP A 40 -16.64 5.73 12.43
C ASP A 40 -16.21 4.85 11.23
N ALA A 41 -15.05 5.11 10.65
CA ALA A 41 -14.54 4.33 9.52
C ALA A 41 -14.17 2.91 9.96
N ASN A 42 -14.39 1.93 9.08
CA ASN A 42 -13.96 0.55 9.24
C ASN A 42 -12.89 0.12 8.23
N VAL A 43 -12.55 0.98 7.28
CA VAL A 43 -11.44 0.80 6.35
C VAL A 43 -10.54 2.03 6.43
N LEU A 44 -9.24 1.82 6.58
CA LEU A 44 -8.22 2.87 6.47
C LEU A 44 -7.46 2.72 5.15
N HIS A 45 -7.28 3.80 4.42
CA HIS A 45 -6.30 3.88 3.34
C HIS A 45 -5.16 4.76 3.82
N VAL A 46 -3.98 4.16 3.96
CA VAL A 46 -2.78 4.79 4.50
C VAL A 46 -1.61 4.67 3.55
N THR A 47 -0.73 5.65 3.55
CA THR A 47 0.53 5.67 2.83
C THR A 47 1.66 5.69 3.85
N PRO A 48 2.08 4.52 4.39
CA PRO A 48 2.96 4.49 5.58
C PRO A 48 4.39 4.95 5.30
N TYR A 49 4.76 5.10 4.03
CA TYR A 49 6.13 5.39 3.59
C TYR A 49 6.17 6.71 2.83
N ARG A 50 6.53 7.80 3.52
CA ARG A 50 6.64 9.14 2.95
C ARG A 50 5.34 9.62 2.29
N SER A 51 4.26 9.65 3.07
CA SER A 51 2.94 10.11 2.63
C SER A 51 3.01 11.49 1.98
N TYR A 52 2.53 11.59 0.74
CA TYR A 52 2.48 12.87 0.01
C TYR A 52 1.30 13.73 0.53
N PRO A 53 1.47 15.04 0.73
CA PRO A 53 2.67 15.87 0.47
C PRO A 53 3.59 16.03 1.70
N THR A 54 3.23 15.50 2.85
CA THR A 54 3.90 15.75 4.13
C THR A 54 5.20 15.01 4.32
N LEU A 55 5.42 13.93 3.56
CA LEU A 55 6.52 12.97 3.69
C LEU A 55 6.52 12.24 5.05
N ALA A 56 5.44 12.27 5.77
CA ALA A 56 5.26 11.53 7.01
C ALA A 56 5.50 10.03 6.79
N THR A 57 6.17 9.40 7.75
CA THR A 57 6.46 7.96 7.71
C THR A 57 5.98 7.31 9.00
N ALA A 58 5.14 6.30 8.88
CA ALA A 58 4.58 5.60 10.02
C ALA A 58 5.67 4.83 10.79
N THR A 59 5.76 5.10 12.09
CA THR A 59 6.60 4.32 13.00
C THR A 59 6.05 2.90 13.19
N ALA A 60 6.87 1.98 13.72
CA ALA A 60 6.43 0.62 14.06
C ALA A 60 5.21 0.64 15.02
N THR A 61 5.21 1.55 16.01
CA THR A 61 4.08 1.74 16.92
C THR A 61 2.81 2.18 16.18
N LYS A 62 2.94 3.11 15.22
CA LYS A 62 1.79 3.57 14.43
C LYS A 62 1.27 2.48 13.51
N LYS A 63 2.13 1.69 12.92
CA LYS A 63 1.73 0.51 12.12
C LYS A 63 0.97 -0.50 12.97
N ALA A 64 1.44 -0.80 14.17
CA ALA A 64 0.72 -1.67 15.10
C ALA A 64 -0.66 -1.09 15.50
N GLU A 65 -0.77 0.24 15.61
CA GLU A 65 -2.04 0.91 15.86
C GLU A 65 -3.02 0.76 14.68
N TYR A 66 -2.56 0.87 13.44
CA TYR A 66 -3.40 0.61 12.26
C TYR A 66 -3.90 -0.83 12.19
N LEU A 67 -3.03 -1.81 12.48
CA LEU A 67 -3.43 -3.22 12.53
C LEU A 67 -4.45 -3.48 13.64
N ARG A 68 -4.25 -2.89 14.81
CA ARG A 68 -5.21 -2.96 15.92
C ARG A 68 -6.56 -2.36 15.53
N PHE A 69 -6.56 -1.16 14.93
CA PHE A 69 -7.76 -0.51 14.42
C PHE A 69 -8.57 -1.43 13.50
N ALA A 70 -7.91 -2.09 12.53
CA ALA A 70 -8.58 -3.00 11.61
C ALA A 70 -9.21 -4.19 12.33
N ARG A 71 -8.50 -4.78 13.31
CA ARG A 71 -9.01 -5.91 14.10
C ARG A 71 -10.22 -5.52 14.95
N GLU A 72 -10.10 -4.45 15.73
CA GLU A 72 -11.15 -3.99 16.64
C GLU A 72 -12.44 -3.61 15.93
N ARG A 73 -12.34 -3.10 14.70
CA ARG A 73 -13.48 -2.67 13.89
C ARG A 73 -13.97 -3.69 12.88
N ASN A 74 -13.41 -4.90 12.90
CA ASN A 74 -13.66 -5.93 11.89
C ASN A 74 -13.52 -5.38 10.45
N GLY A 75 -12.53 -4.54 10.25
CA GLY A 75 -12.30 -3.77 9.03
C GLY A 75 -10.99 -4.15 8.33
N TYR A 76 -10.50 -3.25 7.48
CA TYR A 76 -9.29 -3.45 6.69
C TYR A 76 -8.40 -2.21 6.68
N VAL A 77 -7.11 -2.44 6.46
CA VAL A 77 -6.16 -1.39 6.09
C VAL A 77 -5.76 -1.59 4.62
N VAL A 78 -5.87 -0.55 3.82
CA VAL A 78 -5.26 -0.49 2.49
C VAL A 78 -3.91 0.20 2.66
N GLU A 79 -2.84 -0.55 2.50
CA GLU A 79 -1.46 -0.09 2.53
C GLU A 79 -1.04 0.31 1.12
N ASP A 80 -1.02 1.62 0.84
CA ASP A 80 -0.57 2.18 -0.43
C ASP A 80 0.93 2.45 -0.36
N ASP A 81 1.70 1.57 -0.96
CA ASP A 81 3.17 1.61 -0.94
C ASP A 81 3.73 1.92 -2.33
N TYR A 82 4.11 3.16 -2.55
CA TYR A 82 4.68 3.59 -3.82
C TYR A 82 6.16 3.98 -3.75
N LEU A 83 6.78 3.94 -2.56
CA LEU A 83 8.14 4.44 -2.35
C LEU A 83 9.01 3.63 -1.39
N SER A 84 8.54 2.56 -0.75
CA SER A 84 9.33 1.82 0.24
C SER A 84 10.63 1.27 -0.33
N GLU A 85 10.61 0.86 -1.59
CA GLU A 85 11.81 0.33 -2.26
C GLU A 85 12.91 1.38 -2.48
N PHE A 86 12.58 2.67 -2.41
CA PHE A 86 13.52 3.78 -2.64
C PHE A 86 14.02 4.45 -1.37
N SER A 87 13.89 3.83 -0.21
CA SER A 87 14.49 4.38 1.00
C SER A 87 16.02 4.15 1.01
N PRO A 88 16.85 5.14 0.65
CA PRO A 88 18.31 4.96 0.59
C PRO A 88 18.95 4.85 1.98
N TYR A 89 18.21 5.23 3.02
CA TYR A 89 18.70 5.37 4.39
C TYR A 89 18.08 4.40 5.38
N MET A 90 17.07 3.66 4.98
CA MET A 90 16.39 2.72 5.88
C MET A 90 16.60 1.29 5.36
N LYS A 91 16.88 0.37 6.29
CA LYS A 91 16.63 -1.05 6.04
C LYS A 91 15.22 -1.18 5.47
N PRO A 92 14.95 -2.15 4.58
CA PRO A 92 13.59 -2.41 4.13
C PRO A 92 12.68 -2.43 5.35
N THR A 93 11.82 -1.44 5.46
CA THR A 93 10.92 -1.37 6.61
C THR A 93 9.85 -2.40 6.35
N GLU A 94 9.65 -3.28 7.31
CA GLU A 94 8.60 -4.28 7.25
C GLU A 94 7.24 -3.64 6.93
N THR A 95 6.55 -4.18 5.93
CA THR A 95 5.24 -3.69 5.53
C THR A 95 4.18 -4.10 6.57
N LEU A 96 3.05 -3.39 6.60
CA LEU A 96 1.88 -3.82 7.39
C LEU A 96 1.44 -5.22 6.96
N PHE A 97 1.43 -5.46 5.65
CA PHE A 97 1.08 -6.76 5.08
C PHE A 97 2.03 -7.87 5.54
N GLY A 98 3.36 -7.62 5.51
CA GLY A 98 4.37 -8.58 5.99
C GLY A 98 4.26 -8.83 7.49
N THR A 99 4.16 -7.77 8.29
CA THR A 99 3.98 -7.87 9.76
C THR A 99 2.75 -8.70 10.13
N GLU A 100 1.64 -8.51 9.41
CA GLU A 100 0.42 -9.28 9.66
C GLU A 100 0.57 -10.75 9.26
N ALA A 101 1.23 -11.03 8.13
CA ALA A 101 1.47 -12.38 7.64
C ALA A 101 2.35 -13.21 8.60
N GLU A 102 3.41 -12.60 9.16
CA GLU A 102 4.29 -13.25 10.12
C GLU A 102 3.62 -13.50 11.49
N GLY A 103 2.69 -12.63 11.88
CA GLY A 103 1.97 -12.69 13.15
C GLY A 103 0.77 -13.66 13.18
N ASN A 104 0.57 -14.54 12.19
CA ASN A 104 -0.65 -15.33 12.02
C ASN A 104 -1.91 -14.45 12.04
N GLY A 105 -1.81 -13.26 11.45
CA GLY A 105 -2.90 -12.28 11.40
C GLY A 105 -4.12 -12.78 10.64
N GLU A 106 -5.25 -12.14 10.88
CA GLU A 106 -6.55 -12.51 10.29
C GLU A 106 -6.68 -12.10 8.80
N GLY A 107 -5.61 -11.62 8.18
CA GLY A 107 -5.63 -11.15 6.79
C GLY A 107 -6.46 -9.88 6.62
N ARG A 108 -6.07 -8.78 7.29
CA ARG A 108 -6.80 -7.51 7.26
C ARG A 108 -6.09 -6.40 6.50
N VAL A 109 -4.94 -6.70 5.91
CA VAL A 109 -4.21 -5.73 5.10
C VAL A 109 -4.35 -6.05 3.63
N ILE A 110 -4.73 -5.04 2.85
CA ILE A 110 -4.71 -5.03 1.39
C ILE A 110 -3.47 -4.23 1.00
N TYR A 111 -2.48 -4.86 0.40
CA TYR A 111 -1.28 -4.17 -0.05
C TYR A 111 -1.41 -3.75 -1.51
N VAL A 112 -1.10 -2.49 -1.80
CA VAL A 112 -1.15 -1.91 -3.16
C VAL A 112 0.18 -1.28 -3.48
N ASN A 113 0.74 -1.59 -4.65
CA ASN A 113 1.99 -1.01 -5.12
C ASN A 113 2.02 -0.88 -6.66
N THR A 114 3.04 -0.22 -7.20
CA THR A 114 3.18 0.06 -8.62
C THR A 114 4.61 -0.12 -9.13
N PHE A 115 4.76 -0.65 -10.33
CA PHE A 115 6.05 -0.68 -11.03
C PHE A 115 6.43 0.65 -11.70
N SER A 116 5.56 1.66 -11.64
CA SER A 116 5.81 2.96 -12.27
C SER A 116 7.03 3.70 -11.73
N LYS A 117 7.37 3.48 -10.48
CA LYS A 117 8.55 4.09 -9.83
C LYS A 117 9.79 3.20 -9.92
N THR A 118 9.59 1.89 -9.80
CA THR A 118 10.67 0.92 -9.73
C THR A 118 11.22 0.52 -11.10
N LEU A 119 10.39 0.47 -12.13
CA LEU A 119 10.79 0.12 -13.50
C LEU A 119 10.64 1.32 -14.45
N SER A 120 9.41 1.70 -14.76
CA SER A 120 9.15 2.81 -15.68
C SER A 120 7.75 3.38 -15.49
N PRO A 121 7.59 4.72 -15.47
CA PRO A 121 6.27 5.36 -15.46
C PRO A 121 5.41 4.99 -16.68
N ALA A 122 6.03 4.63 -17.80
CA ALA A 122 5.34 4.26 -19.04
C ALA A 122 4.61 2.91 -18.95
N LEU A 123 5.06 2.00 -18.09
CA LEU A 123 4.45 0.67 -17.94
C LEU A 123 3.01 0.71 -17.43
N ARG A 124 2.67 1.68 -16.60
CA ARG A 124 1.32 1.84 -16.03
C ARG A 124 0.77 0.57 -15.35
N ILE A 125 1.63 -0.23 -14.72
CA ILE A 125 1.28 -1.47 -14.04
C ILE A 125 1.37 -1.27 -12.54
N GLY A 126 0.29 -1.60 -11.84
CA GLY A 126 0.25 -1.76 -10.40
C GLY A 126 -0.21 -3.17 -10.04
N TYR A 127 -0.03 -3.55 -8.80
CA TYR A 127 -0.47 -4.84 -8.28
C TYR A 127 -1.06 -4.68 -6.88
N MET A 128 -1.85 -5.66 -6.52
CA MET A 128 -2.55 -5.71 -5.24
C MET A 128 -2.41 -7.12 -4.65
N LEU A 129 -2.02 -7.19 -3.38
CA LEU A 129 -2.04 -8.43 -2.60
C LEU A 129 -3.26 -8.40 -1.70
N LEU A 130 -4.11 -9.41 -1.83
CA LEU A 130 -5.34 -9.52 -1.08
C LEU A 130 -5.24 -10.61 -0.03
N PRO A 131 -5.81 -10.42 1.16
CA PRO A 131 -6.10 -11.52 2.07
C PRO A 131 -6.90 -12.63 1.39
N PRO A 132 -6.68 -13.92 1.74
CA PRO A 132 -7.32 -15.04 1.06
C PRO A 132 -8.84 -14.94 0.93
N ALA A 133 -9.52 -14.47 1.97
CA ALA A 133 -10.99 -14.29 1.95
C ALA A 133 -11.41 -13.21 0.94
N LEU A 134 -10.65 -12.12 0.84
CA LEU A 134 -10.92 -11.06 -0.15
C LEU A 134 -10.54 -11.50 -1.56
N ALA A 135 -9.48 -12.30 -1.72
CA ALA A 135 -9.11 -12.86 -3.03
C ALA A 135 -10.23 -13.76 -3.57
N GLN A 136 -10.81 -14.64 -2.73
CA GLN A 136 -11.97 -15.46 -3.10
C GLN A 136 -13.20 -14.61 -3.45
N ALA A 137 -13.46 -13.55 -2.67
CA ALA A 137 -14.58 -12.65 -2.95
C ALA A 137 -14.35 -11.85 -4.24
N TYR A 138 -13.12 -11.44 -4.51
CA TYR A 138 -12.73 -10.77 -5.76
C TYR A 138 -12.96 -11.69 -6.96
N GLU A 139 -12.45 -12.91 -6.91
CA GLU A 139 -12.62 -13.89 -7.98
C GLU A 139 -14.10 -14.15 -8.26
N LYS A 140 -14.90 -14.38 -7.23
CA LYS A 140 -16.35 -14.61 -7.37
C LYS A 140 -17.11 -13.43 -7.98
N LYS A 141 -16.71 -12.18 -7.64
CA LYS A 141 -17.46 -10.99 -8.05
C LYS A 141 -16.91 -10.33 -9.31
N LEU A 142 -15.61 -10.42 -9.53
CA LEU A 142 -14.88 -9.66 -10.54
C LEU A 142 -14.00 -10.53 -11.46
N GLY A 143 -13.94 -11.86 -11.23
CA GLY A 143 -13.13 -12.77 -12.02
C GLY A 143 -13.52 -12.85 -13.50
N PHE A 144 -14.71 -12.34 -13.85
CA PHE A 144 -15.13 -12.21 -15.26
C PHE A 144 -14.45 -11.06 -16.01
N TYR A 145 -13.81 -10.12 -15.30
CA TYR A 145 -13.02 -9.07 -15.94
C TYR A 145 -11.66 -9.63 -16.38
N SER A 146 -11.31 -9.39 -17.63
CA SER A 146 -9.96 -9.64 -18.12
C SER A 146 -8.97 -8.68 -17.45
N CYS A 147 -7.77 -9.18 -17.12
CA CYS A 147 -6.70 -8.31 -16.65
C CYS A 147 -6.35 -7.28 -17.73
N PRO A 148 -6.34 -5.97 -17.41
CA PRO A 148 -6.05 -4.93 -18.39
C PRO A 148 -4.55 -4.86 -18.76
N VAL A 149 -3.68 -5.53 -18.01
CA VAL A 149 -2.24 -5.60 -18.32
C VAL A 149 -2.03 -6.61 -19.43
N PRO A 150 -1.40 -6.23 -20.56
CA PRO A 150 -1.15 -7.17 -21.65
C PRO A 150 -0.29 -8.35 -21.21
N ALA A 151 -0.56 -9.55 -21.76
CA ALA A 151 0.15 -10.76 -21.39
C ALA A 151 1.68 -10.70 -21.59
N PRO A 152 2.23 -10.09 -22.66
CA PRO A 152 3.67 -9.96 -22.82
C PRO A 152 4.34 -9.24 -21.66
N GLU A 153 3.76 -8.12 -21.17
CA GLU A 153 4.28 -7.37 -20.03
C GLU A 153 4.22 -8.17 -18.73
N GLN A 154 3.17 -8.99 -18.55
CA GLN A 154 3.08 -9.88 -17.39
C GLN A 154 4.19 -10.93 -17.42
N TYR A 155 4.48 -11.55 -18.59
CA TYR A 155 5.58 -12.51 -18.74
C TYR A 155 6.94 -11.88 -18.50
N VAL A 156 7.18 -10.67 -19.03
CA VAL A 156 8.45 -9.95 -18.80
C VAL A 156 8.62 -9.63 -17.29
N LEU A 157 7.57 -9.18 -16.62
CA LEU A 157 7.63 -8.95 -15.19
C LEU A 157 7.88 -10.23 -14.39
N ALA A 158 7.20 -11.32 -14.74
CA ALA A 158 7.41 -12.62 -14.11
C ALA A 158 8.87 -13.07 -14.23
N GLU A 159 9.45 -12.94 -15.41
CA GLU A 159 10.87 -13.27 -15.65
C GLU A 159 11.82 -12.38 -14.85
N LEU A 160 11.58 -11.05 -14.82
CA LEU A 160 12.40 -10.11 -14.04
C LEU A 160 12.37 -10.41 -12.53
N LEU A 161 11.21 -10.80 -12.02
CA LEU A 161 11.02 -11.12 -10.60
C LEU A 161 11.66 -12.48 -10.25
N SER A 162 11.47 -13.51 -11.11
CA SER A 162 11.90 -14.88 -10.83
C SER A 162 13.42 -15.07 -10.92
N ASN A 163 14.11 -14.35 -11.82
CA ASN A 163 15.55 -14.49 -12.03
C ASN A 163 16.42 -13.53 -11.22
N GLY A 164 15.82 -12.74 -10.29
CA GLY A 164 16.50 -11.76 -9.46
C GLY A 164 16.97 -10.49 -10.18
N SER A 165 16.60 -10.30 -11.46
CA SER A 165 16.98 -9.11 -12.24
C SER A 165 16.34 -7.85 -11.66
N PHE A 166 15.11 -7.94 -11.15
CA PHE A 166 14.41 -6.85 -10.50
C PHE A 166 15.16 -6.35 -9.26
N GLU A 167 15.60 -7.24 -8.39
CA GLU A 167 16.37 -6.88 -7.19
C GLU A 167 17.70 -6.23 -7.54
N ARG A 168 18.43 -6.78 -8.53
CA ARG A 168 19.68 -6.18 -9.02
C ARG A 168 19.43 -4.76 -9.57
N HIS A 169 18.32 -4.57 -10.27
CA HIS A 169 17.91 -3.25 -10.78
C HIS A 169 17.61 -2.27 -9.62
N LEU A 170 16.81 -2.65 -8.64
CA LEU A 170 16.52 -1.84 -7.45
C LEU A 170 17.79 -1.45 -6.69
N ASN A 171 18.69 -2.40 -6.49
CA ASN A 171 19.96 -2.12 -5.81
C ASN A 171 20.85 -1.13 -6.58
N ARG A 172 20.79 -1.14 -7.91
CA ARG A 172 21.47 -0.13 -8.75
C ARG A 172 20.83 1.25 -8.61
N LEU A 173 19.50 1.33 -8.61
CA LEU A 173 18.77 2.58 -8.40
C LEU A 173 19.05 3.19 -7.02
N ARG A 174 18.99 2.38 -5.96
CA ARG A 174 19.30 2.82 -4.60
C ARG A 174 20.71 3.41 -4.47
N ARG A 175 21.71 2.78 -5.12
CA ARG A 175 23.09 3.30 -5.14
C ARG A 175 23.18 4.66 -5.86
N LYS A 176 22.47 4.82 -6.98
CA LYS A 176 22.43 6.10 -7.70
C LYS A 176 21.83 7.21 -6.84
N LEU A 177 20.70 6.94 -6.18
CA LEU A 177 20.03 7.90 -5.30
C LEU A 177 20.86 8.28 -4.07
N LYS A 178 21.71 7.37 -3.58
CA LYS A 178 22.61 7.65 -2.45
C LYS A 178 23.76 8.60 -2.83
N ASN A 179 24.15 8.59 -4.10
CA ASN A 179 25.28 9.37 -4.62
C ASN A 179 24.86 10.70 -5.28
N SER A 180 23.56 11.02 -5.31
CA SER A 180 22.97 12.27 -5.78
C SER A 180 22.64 13.18 -4.62
#